data_db03456d87ffff4d66ff542b63359ffb
#
_entry.id   db03456d87ffff4d66ff542b63359ffb
#
_cell.length_a   1.000
_cell.length_b   1.000
_cell.length_c   1.000
_cell.angle_alpha   90.00
_cell.angle_beta   90.00
_cell.angle_gamma   90.00
#
_symmetry.space_group_name_H-M   'P 1'
#
loop_
_entity.id
_entity.type
_entity.pdbx_description
1 polymer ?
#
loop_
_entity_poly.entity_id
_entity_poly.type
_entity_poly.pdbx_seq_one_letter_code
_entity_poly.pdbx_strand_id
1 'polypeptide(L)'
;AGHASLPRIGDNALLKLARYLAALTEQPPPEPTPEGEALLGALFGEHFSGEEGMWAGLERLRAEAPLLSDYLVEPMLSVTLTPTKAEAGKKANVIPAQAEALIDCRVPPGYGEEEARRQLTALIGEGDYTLEFGEAVVGNRSPMSSPLADAIADWVAEADPGAALAPTVMPGFSDSNPFRTAFPDAVVYGFCPHREIGLIEAAPLIHGADERVPASDIELAASFFYELPQRALA
;
A
#
# COMPACT_ATOMS: atom_id res chain seq x y z
N ALA A 1 -33.56 -6.53 15.35
CA ALA A 1 -33.18 -7.13 16.64
C ALA A 1 -34.18 -8.23 17.02
N GLY A 2 -33.75 -9.22 17.80
CA GLY A 2 -34.58 -10.34 18.26
C GLY A 2 -33.96 -11.04 19.47
N HIS A 3 -34.74 -11.94 20.08
CA HIS A 3 -34.23 -12.76 21.18
C HIS A 3 -33.32 -13.87 20.64
N ALA A 4 -32.14 -14.06 21.21
CA ALA A 4 -31.11 -14.98 20.69
C ALA A 4 -31.58 -16.47 20.62
N SER A 5 -32.55 -16.89 21.46
CA SER A 5 -33.13 -18.22 21.41
C SER A 5 -34.03 -18.46 20.18
N LEU A 6 -34.35 -17.43 19.41
CA LEU A 6 -35.22 -17.48 18.24
C LEU A 6 -34.44 -17.01 16.97
N PRO A 7 -33.40 -17.74 16.55
CA PRO A 7 -32.43 -17.25 15.54
C PRO A 7 -33.04 -17.02 14.14
N ARG A 8 -34.23 -17.60 13.86
CA ARG A 8 -34.90 -17.45 12.57
C ARG A 8 -35.86 -16.26 12.50
N ILE A 9 -36.13 -15.60 13.63
CA ILE A 9 -37.11 -14.49 13.69
C ILE A 9 -36.37 -13.13 13.54
N GLY A 10 -35.13 -13.06 13.98
CA GLY A 10 -34.31 -11.83 13.92
C GLY A 10 -33.48 -11.76 12.65
N ASP A 11 -33.42 -10.56 12.08
CA ASP A 11 -32.46 -10.22 11.05
C ASP A 11 -31.12 -9.89 11.72
N ASN A 12 -30.14 -10.79 11.61
CA ASN A 12 -28.90 -10.73 12.37
C ASN A 12 -27.83 -9.91 11.62
N ALA A 13 -27.62 -8.66 12.00
CA ALA A 13 -26.63 -7.77 11.41
C ALA A 13 -25.19 -8.31 11.54
N LEU A 14 -24.87 -9.07 12.61
CA LEU A 14 -23.55 -9.67 12.79
C LEU A 14 -23.26 -10.74 11.71
N LEU A 15 -24.26 -11.55 11.36
CA LEU A 15 -24.10 -12.55 10.29
C LEU A 15 -24.00 -11.90 8.90
N LYS A 16 -24.68 -10.78 8.68
CA LYS A 16 -24.53 -9.99 7.45
C LYS A 16 -23.13 -9.42 7.36
N LEU A 17 -22.66 -8.74 8.43
CA LEU A 17 -21.31 -8.20 8.49
C LEU A 17 -20.24 -9.28 8.26
N ALA A 18 -20.38 -10.45 8.90
CA ALA A 18 -19.43 -11.55 8.73
C ALA A 18 -19.28 -12.00 7.26
N ARG A 19 -20.37 -11.97 6.48
CA ARG A 19 -20.32 -12.29 5.05
C ARG A 19 -19.53 -11.25 4.25
N TYR A 20 -19.73 -9.97 4.54
CA TYR A 20 -19.00 -8.89 3.89
C TYR A 20 -17.51 -8.92 4.26
N LEU A 21 -17.18 -9.15 5.53
CA LEU A 21 -15.79 -9.30 5.97
C LEU A 21 -15.11 -10.51 5.34
N ALA A 22 -15.82 -11.63 5.19
CA ALA A 22 -15.27 -12.81 4.51
C ALA A 22 -14.97 -12.57 3.03
N ALA A 23 -15.72 -11.70 2.36
CA ALA A 23 -15.43 -11.34 0.97
C ALA A 23 -14.12 -10.53 0.81
N LEU A 24 -13.66 -9.85 1.87
CA LEU A 24 -12.41 -9.09 1.86
C LEU A 24 -11.15 -9.96 2.04
N THR A 25 -11.27 -11.28 2.15
CA THR A 25 -10.13 -12.19 1.99
C THR A 25 -9.61 -12.20 0.55
N GLU A 26 -10.51 -11.92 -0.40
CA GLU A 26 -10.12 -11.60 -1.77
C GLU A 26 -9.80 -10.10 -1.84
N GLN A 27 -8.65 -9.76 -2.39
CA GLN A 27 -8.26 -8.36 -2.58
C GLN A 27 -8.53 -7.92 -4.03
N PRO A 28 -8.76 -6.63 -4.27
CA PRO A 28 -8.82 -6.11 -5.63
C PRO A 28 -7.56 -6.48 -6.43
N PRO A 29 -7.70 -6.81 -7.72
CA PRO A 29 -6.55 -7.17 -8.55
C PRO A 29 -5.60 -5.98 -8.74
N PRO A 30 -4.29 -6.22 -8.93
CA PRO A 30 -3.35 -5.20 -9.33
C PRO A 30 -3.75 -4.56 -10.67
N GLU A 31 -3.48 -3.28 -10.82
CA GLU A 31 -3.71 -2.53 -12.06
C GLU A 31 -2.39 -2.04 -12.67
N PRO A 32 -2.26 -1.99 -14.01
CA PRO A 32 -1.08 -1.48 -14.68
C PRO A 32 -0.78 -0.03 -14.31
N THR A 33 0.46 0.23 -13.89
CA THR A 33 0.96 1.58 -13.65
C THR A 33 2.35 1.76 -14.27
N PRO A 34 2.72 2.97 -14.69
CA PRO A 34 4.07 3.23 -15.19
C PRO A 34 5.18 2.86 -14.18
N GLU A 35 4.92 3.07 -12.89
CA GLU A 35 5.85 2.71 -11.82
C GLU A 35 6.00 1.18 -11.68
N GLY A 36 4.90 0.43 -11.83
CA GLY A 36 4.92 -1.03 -11.81
C GLY A 36 5.71 -1.60 -12.98
N GLU A 37 5.49 -1.10 -14.19
CA GLU A 37 6.26 -1.49 -15.38
C GLU A 37 7.75 -1.20 -15.21
N ALA A 38 8.10 -0.03 -14.71
CA ALA A 38 9.49 0.37 -14.49
C ALA A 38 10.16 -0.45 -13.38
N LEU A 39 9.43 -0.75 -12.29
CA LEU A 39 9.94 -1.60 -11.22
C LEU A 39 10.21 -3.01 -11.70
N LEU A 40 9.25 -3.64 -12.39
CA LEU A 40 9.44 -4.99 -12.95
C LEU A 40 10.59 -5.01 -13.97
N GLY A 41 10.69 -3.96 -14.79
CA GLY A 41 11.79 -3.78 -15.72
C GLY A 41 13.15 -3.72 -15.03
N ALA A 42 13.26 -3.00 -13.93
CA ALA A 42 14.48 -2.90 -13.13
C ALA A 42 14.83 -4.23 -12.43
N LEU A 43 13.83 -4.95 -11.92
CA LEU A 43 14.04 -6.22 -11.23
C LEU A 43 14.53 -7.33 -12.16
N PHE A 44 14.02 -7.38 -13.38
CA PHE A 44 14.29 -8.49 -14.30
C PHE A 44 15.21 -8.13 -15.48
N GLY A 45 15.52 -6.85 -15.67
CA GLY A 45 16.31 -6.41 -16.83
C GLY A 45 15.59 -6.53 -18.17
N GLU A 46 14.26 -6.60 -18.16
CA GLU A 46 13.39 -6.81 -19.31
C GLU A 46 12.30 -5.73 -19.39
N HIS A 47 11.65 -5.58 -20.55
CA HIS A 47 10.53 -4.65 -20.70
C HIS A 47 9.19 -5.36 -20.47
N PHE A 48 8.40 -4.82 -19.54
CA PHE A 48 7.04 -5.26 -19.20
C PHE A 48 6.06 -4.13 -19.48
N SER A 49 5.78 -3.85 -20.75
CA SER A 49 4.90 -2.73 -21.12
C SER A 49 3.49 -3.19 -21.44
N GLY A 50 2.51 -2.37 -21.04
CA GLY A 50 1.10 -2.63 -21.20
C GLY A 50 0.57 -3.72 -20.27
N GLU A 51 -0.73 -3.97 -20.36
CA GLU A 51 -1.41 -4.87 -19.45
C GLU A 51 -0.86 -6.31 -19.49
N GLU A 52 -0.70 -6.89 -20.68
CA GLU A 52 -0.15 -8.25 -20.81
C GLU A 52 1.28 -8.37 -20.29
N GLY A 53 2.13 -7.38 -20.60
CA GLY A 53 3.51 -7.35 -20.13
C GLY A 53 3.58 -7.27 -18.62
N MET A 54 2.81 -6.39 -18.01
CA MET A 54 2.78 -6.26 -16.55
C MET A 54 2.28 -7.52 -15.87
N TRP A 55 1.23 -8.17 -16.38
CA TRP A 55 0.76 -9.45 -15.82
C TRP A 55 1.80 -10.55 -15.91
N ALA A 56 2.51 -10.66 -17.05
CA ALA A 56 3.60 -11.61 -17.20
C ALA A 56 4.74 -11.34 -16.19
N GLY A 57 5.10 -10.08 -15.99
CA GLY A 57 6.09 -9.66 -14.98
C GLY A 57 5.66 -10.01 -13.54
N LEU A 58 4.39 -9.78 -13.20
CA LEU A 58 3.84 -10.12 -11.88
C LEU A 58 3.80 -11.64 -11.65
N GLU A 59 3.38 -12.42 -12.64
CA GLU A 59 3.40 -13.90 -12.54
C GLU A 59 4.83 -14.42 -12.29
N ARG A 60 5.80 -13.86 -13.00
CA ARG A 60 7.21 -14.18 -12.77
C ARG A 60 7.68 -13.77 -11.38
N LEU A 61 7.30 -12.57 -10.92
CA LEU A 61 7.64 -12.09 -9.58
C LEU A 61 7.06 -12.98 -8.50
N ARG A 62 5.79 -13.39 -8.61
CA ARG A 62 5.14 -14.34 -7.70
C ARG A 62 5.89 -15.68 -7.63
N ALA A 63 6.42 -16.14 -8.74
CA ALA A 63 7.16 -17.39 -8.81
C ALA A 63 8.57 -17.28 -8.23
N GLU A 64 9.29 -16.19 -8.52
CA GLU A 64 10.71 -16.03 -8.16
C GLU A 64 10.92 -15.33 -6.81
N ALA A 65 10.04 -14.39 -6.44
CA ALA A 65 10.14 -13.61 -5.20
C ALA A 65 8.76 -13.30 -4.59
N PRO A 66 8.02 -14.33 -4.11
CA PRO A 66 6.63 -14.17 -3.63
C PRO A 66 6.49 -13.14 -2.52
N LEU A 67 7.42 -13.08 -1.57
CA LEU A 67 7.36 -12.09 -0.48
C LEU A 67 7.52 -10.65 -0.97
N LEU A 68 8.32 -10.42 -2.01
CA LEU A 68 8.44 -9.08 -2.61
C LEU A 68 7.16 -8.71 -3.36
N SER A 69 6.53 -9.67 -4.03
CA SER A 69 5.21 -9.50 -4.62
C SER A 69 4.19 -9.09 -3.58
N ASP A 70 4.04 -9.89 -2.52
CA ASP A 70 2.99 -9.72 -1.51
C ASP A 70 3.19 -8.46 -0.64
N TYR A 71 4.43 -8.08 -0.31
CA TYR A 71 4.70 -7.00 0.63
C TYR A 71 4.87 -5.63 -0.02
N LEU A 72 5.25 -5.59 -1.28
CA LEU A 72 5.49 -4.33 -1.95
C LEU A 72 4.69 -4.20 -3.26
N VAL A 73 4.93 -5.12 -4.22
CA VAL A 73 4.56 -4.84 -5.60
C VAL A 73 3.04 -4.89 -5.80
N GLU A 74 2.38 -5.92 -5.33
CA GLU A 74 0.91 -5.99 -5.44
C GLU A 74 0.20 -4.91 -4.63
N PRO A 75 0.58 -4.62 -3.36
CA PRO A 75 -0.02 -3.51 -2.62
C PRO A 75 0.18 -2.13 -3.24
N MET A 76 1.29 -1.88 -3.94
CA MET A 76 1.50 -0.59 -4.62
C MET A 76 0.67 -0.43 -5.89
N LEU A 77 0.18 -1.53 -6.47
CA LEU A 77 -0.59 -1.58 -7.72
C LEU A 77 -2.09 -1.76 -7.49
N SER A 78 -2.52 -2.01 -6.27
CA SER A 78 -3.90 -2.38 -5.94
C SER A 78 -4.54 -1.40 -4.97
N VAL A 79 -5.86 -1.34 -4.99
CA VAL A 79 -6.61 -0.87 -3.84
C VAL A 79 -6.55 -1.96 -2.78
N THR A 80 -6.05 -1.66 -1.58
CA THR A 80 -6.04 -2.62 -0.48
C THR A 80 -7.17 -2.34 0.50
N LEU A 81 -7.83 -3.40 0.98
CA LEU A 81 -9.01 -3.34 1.83
C LEU A 81 -8.81 -4.22 3.07
N THR A 82 -8.42 -3.61 4.19
CA THR A 82 -8.09 -4.34 5.41
C THR A 82 -9.06 -4.02 6.54
N PRO A 83 -9.93 -4.97 6.97
CA PRO A 83 -10.74 -4.78 8.17
C PRO A 83 -9.85 -4.65 9.41
N THR A 84 -10.00 -3.54 10.15
CA THR A 84 -9.18 -3.25 11.34
C THR A 84 -9.98 -3.23 12.62
N LYS A 85 -11.31 -3.03 12.55
CA LYS A 85 -12.20 -2.99 13.70
C LYS A 85 -13.58 -3.48 13.30
N ALA A 86 -14.25 -4.21 14.20
CA ALA A 86 -15.64 -4.57 14.04
C ALA A 86 -16.39 -4.49 15.38
N GLU A 87 -17.61 -3.97 15.35
CA GLU A 87 -18.47 -3.84 16.52
C GLU A 87 -19.88 -4.31 16.20
N ALA A 88 -20.48 -5.09 17.12
CA ALA A 88 -21.86 -5.53 17.03
C ALA A 88 -22.41 -5.99 18.37
N GLY A 89 -23.69 -5.67 18.62
CA GLY A 89 -24.40 -6.12 19.80
C GLY A 89 -23.93 -5.50 21.11
N LYS A 90 -24.84 -5.39 22.09
CA LYS A 90 -24.54 -4.88 23.43
C LYS A 90 -24.99 -5.87 24.54
N LYS A 91 -25.81 -6.86 24.21
CA LYS A 91 -26.35 -7.84 25.17
C LYS A 91 -26.22 -9.25 24.59
N ALA A 92 -25.78 -10.19 25.43
CA ALA A 92 -25.53 -11.57 25.01
C ALA A 92 -26.78 -12.33 24.52
N ASN A 93 -27.97 -11.94 24.97
CA ASN A 93 -29.24 -12.62 24.63
C ASN A 93 -30.07 -11.85 23.55
N VAL A 94 -29.49 -10.90 22.86
CA VAL A 94 -30.17 -10.06 21.83
C VAL A 94 -29.45 -10.17 20.50
N ILE A 95 -30.17 -10.54 19.44
CA ILE A 95 -29.67 -10.49 18.07
C ILE A 95 -29.46 -9.02 17.69
N PRO A 96 -28.25 -8.59 17.29
CA PRO A 96 -27.99 -7.19 16.96
C PRO A 96 -28.74 -6.76 15.70
N ALA A 97 -29.30 -5.54 15.75
CA ALA A 97 -29.95 -4.90 14.62
C ALA A 97 -28.95 -4.13 13.74
N GLN A 98 -27.79 -3.80 14.31
CA GLN A 98 -26.71 -3.05 13.62
C GLN A 98 -25.39 -3.72 13.95
N ALA A 99 -24.50 -3.68 12.98
CA ALA A 99 -23.11 -4.07 13.09
C ALA A 99 -22.31 -3.13 12.17
N GLU A 100 -21.11 -2.78 12.57
CA GLU A 100 -20.22 -1.91 11.80
C GLU A 100 -18.81 -2.46 11.78
N ALA A 101 -18.07 -2.15 10.74
CA ALA A 101 -16.64 -2.41 10.64
C ALA A 101 -15.92 -1.19 10.07
N LEU A 102 -14.71 -0.98 10.56
CA LEU A 102 -13.75 -0.06 9.97
C LEU A 102 -12.83 -0.85 9.04
N ILE A 103 -12.69 -0.35 7.83
CA ILE A 103 -11.82 -0.92 6.81
C ILE A 103 -10.77 0.13 6.46
N ASP A 104 -9.50 -0.16 6.73
CA ASP A 104 -8.40 0.64 6.20
C ASP A 104 -8.32 0.38 4.69
N CYS A 105 -8.42 1.46 3.91
CA CYS A 105 -8.40 1.38 2.46
C CYS A 105 -7.24 2.23 1.93
N ARG A 106 -6.32 1.60 1.20
CA ARG A 106 -5.24 2.31 0.52
C ARG A 106 -5.48 2.30 -0.97
N VAL A 107 -5.19 3.42 -1.62
CA VAL A 107 -5.43 3.61 -3.06
C VAL A 107 -4.15 4.01 -3.77
N PRO A 108 -3.91 3.48 -4.98
CA PRO A 108 -2.81 3.94 -5.84
C PRO A 108 -2.91 5.44 -6.19
N PRO A 109 -1.81 6.07 -6.61
CA PRO A 109 -1.81 7.47 -7.03
C PRO A 109 -2.82 7.75 -8.15
N GLY A 110 -3.64 8.79 -7.95
CA GLY A 110 -4.71 9.18 -8.88
C GLY A 110 -6.07 8.61 -8.52
N TYR A 111 -6.15 7.64 -7.61
CA TYR A 111 -7.40 7.10 -7.10
C TYR A 111 -7.82 7.80 -5.80
N GLY A 112 -9.11 7.75 -5.52
CA GLY A 112 -9.71 8.32 -4.32
C GLY A 112 -10.95 7.54 -3.88
N GLU A 113 -11.87 8.22 -3.19
CA GLU A 113 -13.08 7.61 -2.62
C GLU A 113 -13.93 6.85 -3.64
N GLU A 114 -14.12 7.40 -4.83
CA GLU A 114 -14.96 6.81 -5.86
C GLU A 114 -14.45 5.43 -6.28
N GLU A 115 -13.14 5.32 -6.51
CA GLU A 115 -12.51 4.06 -6.88
C GLU A 115 -12.51 3.06 -5.72
N ALA A 116 -12.19 3.51 -4.50
CA ALA A 116 -12.27 2.68 -3.31
C ALA A 116 -13.69 2.11 -3.11
N ARG A 117 -14.71 2.93 -3.28
CA ARG A 117 -16.12 2.53 -3.22
C ARG A 117 -16.46 1.49 -4.28
N ARG A 118 -16.03 1.71 -5.52
CA ARG A 118 -16.26 0.81 -6.65
C ARG A 118 -15.64 -0.56 -6.39
N GLN A 119 -14.38 -0.60 -5.98
CA GLN A 119 -13.64 -1.84 -5.71
C GLN A 119 -14.26 -2.60 -4.52
N LEU A 120 -14.54 -1.90 -3.42
CA LEU A 120 -15.18 -2.50 -2.26
C LEU A 120 -16.55 -3.09 -2.61
N THR A 121 -17.40 -2.34 -3.31
CA THR A 121 -18.72 -2.82 -3.72
C THR A 121 -18.63 -4.01 -4.67
N ALA A 122 -17.65 -4.04 -5.56
CA ALA A 122 -17.42 -5.17 -6.45
C ALA A 122 -17.11 -6.47 -5.67
N LEU A 123 -16.38 -6.38 -4.56
CA LEU A 123 -16.05 -7.53 -3.73
C LEU A 123 -17.22 -7.98 -2.83
N ILE A 124 -17.84 -7.04 -2.11
CA ILE A 124 -18.87 -7.40 -1.11
C ILE A 124 -20.27 -7.57 -1.73
N GLY A 125 -20.47 -7.10 -2.97
CA GLY A 125 -21.76 -7.13 -3.66
C GLY A 125 -22.77 -6.13 -3.11
N GLU A 126 -23.93 -6.06 -3.75
CA GLU A 126 -25.07 -5.27 -3.30
C GLU A 126 -25.69 -5.87 -2.03
N GLY A 127 -26.19 -5.03 -1.13
CA GLY A 127 -26.82 -5.53 0.09
C GLY A 127 -27.32 -4.44 1.02
N ASP A 128 -27.71 -4.86 2.23
CA ASP A 128 -28.23 -3.99 3.27
C ASP A 128 -27.08 -3.43 4.12
N TYR A 129 -26.37 -2.46 3.55
CA TYR A 129 -25.28 -1.72 4.22
C TYR A 129 -25.20 -0.28 3.70
N THR A 130 -24.52 0.56 4.45
CA THR A 130 -24.07 1.89 4.04
C THR A 130 -22.56 1.97 4.09
N LEU A 131 -21.94 2.68 3.13
CA LEU A 131 -20.51 2.98 3.11
C LEU A 131 -20.32 4.47 3.40
N GLU A 132 -19.58 4.75 4.46
CA GLU A 132 -19.18 6.10 4.83
C GLU A 132 -17.67 6.21 4.86
N PHE A 133 -17.10 7.28 4.30
CA PHE A 133 -15.68 7.54 4.34
C PHE A 133 -15.42 8.59 5.42
N GLY A 134 -14.74 8.21 6.48
CA GLY A 134 -14.40 9.09 7.59
C GLY A 134 -13.30 10.09 7.23
N GLU A 135 -12.31 9.62 6.48
CA GLU A 135 -11.19 10.41 5.99
C GLU A 135 -10.84 9.91 4.59
N ALA A 136 -10.79 10.81 3.64
CA ALA A 136 -10.48 10.49 2.25
C ALA A 136 -9.29 11.33 1.77
N VAL A 137 -8.22 10.66 1.39
CA VAL A 137 -7.02 11.28 0.84
C VAL A 137 -6.77 10.71 -0.55
N VAL A 138 -6.72 11.58 -1.55
CA VAL A 138 -6.37 11.20 -2.91
C VAL A 138 -4.89 10.87 -2.97
N GLY A 139 -4.54 9.71 -3.51
CA GLY A 139 -3.17 9.30 -3.77
C GLY A 139 -2.49 10.27 -4.76
N ASN A 140 -1.27 10.69 -4.47
CA ASN A 140 -0.47 11.52 -5.37
C ASN A 140 0.95 10.94 -5.54
N ARG A 141 1.69 11.42 -6.54
CA ARG A 141 3.02 10.92 -6.87
C ARG A 141 3.95 12.02 -7.35
N SER A 142 5.25 11.82 -7.18
CA SER A 142 6.29 12.59 -7.88
C SER A 142 6.63 11.94 -9.22
N PRO A 143 7.19 12.67 -10.19
CA PRO A 143 7.67 12.07 -11.43
C PRO A 143 8.80 11.08 -11.14
N MET A 144 8.90 10.01 -11.93
CA MET A 144 9.96 8.99 -11.78
C MET A 144 11.36 9.55 -12.13
N SER A 145 11.44 10.60 -12.91
CA SER A 145 12.70 11.25 -13.30
C SER A 145 12.67 12.72 -12.89
N SER A 146 13.74 13.19 -12.30
CA SER A 146 13.96 14.59 -11.90
C SER A 146 15.41 14.80 -11.52
N PRO A 147 15.91 16.06 -11.42
CA PRO A 147 17.26 16.34 -10.91
C PRO A 147 17.52 15.75 -9.52
N LEU A 148 16.49 15.63 -8.67
CA LEU A 148 16.61 14.99 -7.37
C LEU A 148 16.79 13.47 -7.50
N ALA A 149 16.07 12.82 -8.43
CA ALA A 149 16.25 11.39 -8.70
C ALA A 149 17.65 11.11 -9.24
N ASP A 150 18.16 11.96 -10.12
CA ASP A 150 19.53 11.85 -10.66
C ASP A 150 20.57 11.98 -9.54
N ALA A 151 20.43 12.97 -8.64
CA ALA A 151 21.32 13.14 -7.49
C ALA A 151 21.30 11.95 -6.53
N ILE A 152 20.14 11.30 -6.34
CA ILE A 152 20.02 10.06 -5.56
C ILE A 152 20.73 8.92 -6.28
N ALA A 153 20.54 8.78 -7.59
CA ALA A 153 21.18 7.74 -8.39
C ALA A 153 22.71 7.85 -8.37
N ASP A 154 23.24 9.06 -8.53
CA ASP A 154 24.68 9.32 -8.46
C ASP A 154 25.25 8.97 -7.08
N TRP A 155 24.54 9.35 -6.01
CA TRP A 155 24.97 8.98 -4.65
C TRP A 155 24.97 7.46 -4.44
N VAL A 156 23.92 6.77 -4.89
CA VAL A 156 23.82 5.30 -4.78
C VAL A 156 24.93 4.62 -5.56
N ALA A 157 25.22 5.08 -6.78
CA ALA A 157 26.28 4.48 -7.61
C ALA A 157 27.67 4.57 -6.96
N GLU A 158 27.94 5.64 -6.18
CA GLU A 158 29.18 5.81 -5.43
C GLU A 158 29.20 4.99 -4.13
N ALA A 159 28.09 5.02 -3.37
CA ALA A 159 27.99 4.37 -2.06
C ALA A 159 27.86 2.83 -2.16
N ASP A 160 27.20 2.35 -3.22
CA ASP A 160 26.96 0.92 -3.45
C ASP A 160 27.07 0.57 -4.94
N PRO A 161 28.32 0.46 -5.45
CA PRO A 161 28.58 0.15 -6.85
C PRO A 161 27.91 -1.16 -7.29
N GLY A 162 27.05 -1.07 -8.29
CA GLY A 162 26.25 -2.19 -8.80
C GLY A 162 24.80 -2.23 -8.32
N ALA A 163 24.43 -1.42 -7.34
CA ALA A 163 23.02 -1.19 -7.02
C ALA A 163 22.32 -0.39 -8.11
N ALA A 164 21.04 -0.67 -8.33
CA ALA A 164 20.19 0.06 -9.26
C ALA A 164 18.99 0.65 -8.51
N LEU A 165 18.58 1.84 -8.92
CA LEU A 165 17.34 2.44 -8.43
C LEU A 165 16.15 1.94 -9.24
N ALA A 166 15.06 1.65 -8.54
CA ALA A 166 13.79 1.35 -9.16
C ALA A 166 12.69 2.26 -8.54
N PRO A 167 11.77 2.81 -9.33
CA PRO A 167 10.67 3.57 -8.80
C PRO A 167 9.71 2.65 -8.06
N THR A 168 9.23 3.12 -6.91
CA THR A 168 8.19 2.44 -6.13
C THR A 168 7.12 3.42 -5.69
N VAL A 169 5.92 2.93 -5.47
CA VAL A 169 4.86 3.65 -4.78
C VAL A 169 4.68 3.02 -3.42
N MET A 170 4.82 3.81 -2.36
CA MET A 170 4.59 3.30 -1.01
C MET A 170 3.10 2.97 -0.83
N PRO A 171 2.74 1.72 -0.48
CA PRO A 171 1.35 1.32 -0.27
C PRO A 171 0.81 1.80 1.09
N GLY A 172 1.13 3.03 1.47
CA GLY A 172 0.78 3.64 2.72
C GLY A 172 0.64 5.15 2.60
N PHE A 173 0.35 5.82 3.73
CA PHE A 173 0.33 7.27 3.81
C PHE A 173 1.71 7.80 4.19
N SER A 174 2.08 8.94 3.63
CA SER A 174 3.35 9.64 3.91
C SER A 174 3.10 11.14 3.97
N ASP A 175 3.85 11.85 4.80
CA ASP A 175 3.83 13.31 4.92
C ASP A 175 4.15 14.03 3.59
N SER A 176 4.70 13.32 2.62
CA SER A 176 4.89 13.85 1.26
C SER A 176 3.56 14.17 0.55
N ASN A 177 2.47 13.49 0.91
CA ASN A 177 1.16 13.73 0.30
C ASN A 177 0.65 15.19 0.51
N PRO A 178 0.55 15.73 1.74
CA PRO A 178 0.14 17.12 1.96
C PRO A 178 1.12 18.12 1.35
N PHE A 179 2.43 17.84 1.32
CA PHE A 179 3.39 18.72 0.65
C PHE A 179 3.12 18.82 -0.85
N ARG A 180 2.93 17.71 -1.55
CA ARG A 180 2.60 17.72 -2.98
C ARG A 180 1.21 18.29 -3.26
N THR A 181 0.27 18.12 -2.34
CA THR A 181 -1.06 18.74 -2.47
C THR A 181 -0.97 20.27 -2.35
N ALA A 182 -0.17 20.79 -1.41
CA ALA A 182 0.03 22.23 -1.22
C ALA A 182 0.95 22.83 -2.29
N PHE A 183 1.91 22.09 -2.79
CA PHE A 183 2.92 22.52 -3.77
C PHE A 183 2.96 21.49 -4.93
N PRO A 184 2.06 21.59 -5.93
CA PRO A 184 1.93 20.58 -6.98
C PRO A 184 3.19 20.34 -7.82
N ASP A 185 4.08 21.33 -7.91
CA ASP A 185 5.36 21.25 -8.62
C ASP A 185 6.51 20.67 -7.76
N ALA A 186 6.25 20.42 -6.47
CA ALA A 186 7.26 19.87 -5.57
C ALA A 186 7.53 18.40 -5.87
N VAL A 187 8.81 18.06 -6.00
CA VAL A 187 9.28 16.67 -6.10
C VAL A 187 9.66 16.19 -4.70
N VAL A 188 9.01 15.13 -4.26
CA VAL A 188 9.24 14.55 -2.93
C VAL A 188 9.34 13.02 -3.09
N TYR A 189 10.51 12.45 -2.77
CA TYR A 189 10.75 11.02 -2.77
C TYR A 189 10.92 10.48 -1.35
N GLY A 190 10.39 9.30 -1.09
CA GLY A 190 10.59 8.56 0.15
C GLY A 190 11.76 7.60 0.01
N PHE A 191 12.98 8.10 -0.08
CA PHE A 191 14.18 7.28 -0.18
C PHE A 191 15.01 7.35 1.11
N CYS A 192 15.35 6.18 1.66
CA CYS A 192 16.28 6.03 2.77
C CYS A 192 17.14 4.79 2.48
N PRO A 193 18.47 4.92 2.34
CA PRO A 193 19.31 3.79 2.02
C PRO A 193 19.43 2.81 3.20
N HIS A 194 19.32 1.53 2.90
CA HIS A 194 19.59 0.42 3.79
C HIS A 194 20.53 -0.57 3.08
N ARG A 195 21.42 -1.20 3.82
CA ARG A 195 22.38 -2.17 3.26
C ARG A 195 22.34 -3.50 3.99
N GLU A 196 22.20 -3.49 5.32
CA GLU A 196 22.23 -4.70 6.12
C GLU A 196 20.86 -5.34 6.30
N ILE A 197 19.80 -4.51 6.43
CA ILE A 197 18.44 -5.01 6.52
C ILE A 197 17.68 -4.76 5.22
N GLY A 198 17.23 -5.83 4.56
CA GLY A 198 16.40 -5.74 3.36
C GLY A 198 14.93 -5.45 3.67
N LEU A 199 14.20 -4.95 2.67
CA LEU A 199 12.77 -4.63 2.78
C LEU A 199 11.95 -5.83 3.28
N ILE A 200 12.20 -7.02 2.76
CA ILE A 200 11.45 -8.25 3.12
C ILE A 200 11.66 -8.62 4.59
N GLU A 201 12.85 -8.34 5.14
CA GLU A 201 13.13 -8.56 6.56
C GLU A 201 12.56 -7.46 7.44
N ALA A 202 12.64 -6.19 6.99
CA ALA A 202 12.20 -5.03 7.75
C ALA A 202 10.67 -4.89 7.78
N ALA A 203 9.97 -5.13 6.67
CA ALA A 203 8.55 -4.87 6.53
C ALA A 203 7.68 -5.56 7.61
N PRO A 204 7.88 -6.84 7.96
CA PRO A 204 7.12 -7.49 9.02
C PRO A 204 7.38 -6.94 10.43
N LEU A 205 8.47 -6.19 10.62
CA LEU A 205 8.85 -5.63 11.91
C LEU A 205 8.21 -4.26 12.17
N ILE A 206 7.75 -3.57 11.12
CA ILE A 206 7.15 -2.23 11.21
C ILE A 206 5.92 -2.29 12.13
N HIS A 207 5.88 -1.41 13.13
CA HIS A 207 4.87 -1.38 14.20
C HIS A 207 4.87 -2.63 15.11
N GLY A 208 5.86 -3.50 14.98
CA GLY A 208 6.04 -4.69 15.82
C GLY A 208 6.85 -4.41 17.09
N ALA A 209 6.77 -5.33 18.07
CA ALA A 209 7.55 -5.23 19.30
C ALA A 209 9.06 -5.35 19.08
N ASP A 210 9.48 -6.00 18.00
CA ASP A 210 10.89 -6.22 17.63
C ASP A 210 11.36 -5.29 16.52
N GLU A 211 10.67 -4.18 16.27
CA GLU A 211 11.06 -3.18 15.29
C GLU A 211 12.47 -2.67 15.59
N ARG A 212 13.34 -2.76 14.60
CA ARG A 212 14.76 -2.42 14.74
C ARG A 212 15.37 -2.03 13.41
N VAL A 213 16.47 -1.29 13.48
CA VAL A 213 17.32 -0.94 12.35
C VAL A 213 18.79 -1.15 12.75
N PRO A 214 19.65 -1.70 11.90
CA PRO A 214 21.10 -1.81 12.14
C PRO A 214 21.73 -0.42 12.33
N ALA A 215 22.71 -0.31 13.24
CA ALA A 215 23.41 0.96 13.49
C ALA A 215 24.17 1.46 12.25
N SER A 216 24.74 0.54 11.47
CA SER A 216 25.40 0.82 10.18
C SER A 216 24.45 1.39 9.13
N ASP A 217 23.18 0.97 9.10
CA ASP A 217 22.18 1.54 8.20
C ASP A 217 21.78 2.96 8.64
N ILE A 218 21.80 3.25 9.94
CA ILE A 218 21.61 4.62 10.44
C ILE A 218 22.79 5.51 10.01
N GLU A 219 24.02 5.03 10.10
CA GLU A 219 25.20 5.76 9.64
C GLU A 219 25.16 6.02 8.12
N LEU A 220 24.75 5.03 7.35
CA LEU A 220 24.58 5.16 5.89
C LEU A 220 23.51 6.20 5.54
N ALA A 221 22.36 6.14 6.22
CA ALA A 221 21.28 7.10 6.03
C ALA A 221 21.71 8.53 6.44
N ALA A 222 22.45 8.67 7.55
CA ALA A 222 22.98 9.96 7.98
C ALA A 222 23.94 10.56 6.95
N SER A 223 24.83 9.77 6.36
CA SER A 223 25.73 10.19 5.27
C SER A 223 24.93 10.65 4.05
N PHE A 224 23.95 9.86 3.63
CA PHE A 224 23.06 10.21 2.53
C PHE A 224 22.35 11.55 2.75
N PHE A 225 21.68 11.75 3.88
CA PHE A 225 20.95 13.00 4.15
C PHE A 225 21.85 14.20 4.38
N TYR A 226 23.12 14.00 4.73
CA TYR A 226 24.12 15.06 4.80
C TYR A 226 24.63 15.48 3.41
N GLU A 227 24.85 14.53 2.52
CA GLU A 227 25.46 14.76 1.20
C GLU A 227 24.45 15.14 0.11
N LEU A 228 23.24 14.55 0.14
CA LEU A 228 22.23 14.74 -0.90
C LEU A 228 21.87 16.23 -1.14
N PRO A 229 21.63 17.08 -0.12
CA PRO A 229 21.34 18.48 -0.35
C PRO A 229 22.47 19.23 -1.06
N GLN A 230 23.72 18.85 -0.79
CA GLN A 230 24.89 19.46 -1.43
C GLN A 230 24.96 19.12 -2.93
N ARG A 231 24.57 17.90 -3.29
CA ARG A 231 24.50 17.43 -4.69
C ARG A 231 23.32 18.03 -5.44
N ALA A 232 22.15 18.06 -4.79
CA ALA A 232 20.92 18.54 -5.41
C ALA A 232 20.86 20.07 -5.60
N LEU A 233 21.68 20.83 -4.86
CA LEU A 233 21.71 22.30 -4.90
C LEU A 233 22.97 22.86 -5.59
N ALA A 234 23.90 22.02 -6.04
CA ALA A 234 25.09 22.42 -6.78
C ALA A 234 24.76 22.66 -8.25
#